data_2b57dcd58192cf48749fa61838ddccee
#
_entry.id   2b57dcd58192cf48749fa61838ddccee
#
_cell.length_a   1.000
_cell.length_b   1.000
_cell.length_c   1.000
_cell.angle_alpha   90.00
_cell.angle_beta   90.00
_cell.angle_gamma   90.00
#
_symmetry.space_group_name_H-M   'P 1'
#
loop_
_entity.id
_entity.type
_entity.pdbx_description
1 polymer ?
#
loop_
_entity_poly.entity_id
_entity_poly.type
_entity_poly.pdbx_seq_one_letter_code
_entity_poly.pdbx_strand_id
1 'polypeptide(L)'
;MAVMDFAKYKEINDQRLNYREMEDANVVSYYRNTGCGDGYRIYLKVNDTGLVEDASYTTTGCGFGIVALAMATEYAKGKSMADLKALTPGTLETLFEFPERRKNYPQSAVAALHKAVEDWETGGSVPPEKRVTKAKVLELLKTQGHLRGADLSSVMLEKENFDGVDFSGAKMNNAFLQNTSFVGANFSGANLKASFFNGADLTGANFQEADLRFTKLAGAKIEGANFKDALYDIGTRVDQKQIGIFDQMKKAGKDLYLNSEGLE
;
A
#
# COMPACT_ATOMS: atom_id res chain seq x y z
N MET A 1 -9.20 3.13 32.95
CA MET A 1 -8.73 3.18 31.57
C MET A 1 -8.09 1.82 31.32
N ALA A 2 -8.66 1.04 30.42
CA ALA A 2 -8.02 -0.19 30.01
C ALA A 2 -6.71 0.16 29.29
N VAL A 3 -5.64 -0.53 29.63
CA VAL A 3 -4.31 -0.29 29.07
C VAL A 3 -4.14 -1.25 27.93
N MET A 4 -3.86 -0.71 26.73
CA MET A 4 -3.53 -1.52 25.57
C MET A 4 -2.50 -2.61 25.90
N ASP A 5 -2.81 -3.87 25.55
CA ASP A 5 -1.82 -4.96 25.66
C ASP A 5 -0.71 -4.76 24.61
N PHE A 6 0.37 -4.12 25.07
CA PHE A 6 1.51 -3.77 24.22
C PHE A 6 2.30 -5.01 23.78
N ALA A 7 2.28 -6.09 24.54
CA ALA A 7 2.94 -7.34 24.18
C ALA A 7 2.21 -7.99 23.01
N LYS A 8 0.88 -8.10 23.08
CA LYS A 8 0.03 -8.60 22.00
C LYS A 8 0.12 -7.73 20.74
N TYR A 9 0.14 -6.40 20.91
CA TYR A 9 0.36 -5.48 19.78
C TYR A 9 1.67 -5.78 19.07
N LYS A 10 2.75 -5.88 19.81
CA LYS A 10 4.08 -6.14 19.27
C LYS A 10 4.12 -7.50 18.57
N GLU A 11 3.58 -8.53 19.19
CA GLU A 11 3.50 -9.86 18.61
C GLU A 11 2.81 -9.85 17.25
N ILE A 12 1.58 -9.31 17.17
CA ILE A 12 0.79 -9.27 15.91
C ILE A 12 1.52 -8.45 14.84
N ASN A 13 2.12 -7.31 15.24
CA ASN A 13 2.83 -6.44 14.31
C ASN A 13 4.12 -7.10 13.78
N ASP A 14 4.88 -7.77 14.63
CA ASP A 14 6.16 -8.38 14.28
C ASP A 14 5.96 -9.68 13.47
N GLN A 15 4.97 -10.50 13.83
CA GLN A 15 4.61 -11.72 13.11
C GLN A 15 3.91 -11.45 11.77
N ARG A 16 3.39 -10.23 11.56
CA ARG A 16 2.61 -9.89 10.36
C ARG A 16 1.47 -10.87 10.10
N LEU A 17 0.70 -11.20 11.13
CA LEU A 17 -0.42 -12.16 11.04
C LEU A 17 -1.31 -11.84 9.83
N ASN A 18 -1.54 -12.82 8.96
CA ASN A 18 -2.31 -12.72 7.70
C ASN A 18 -1.78 -11.70 6.67
N TYR A 19 -0.60 -11.11 6.87
CA TYR A 19 0.00 -10.16 5.94
C TYR A 19 0.64 -10.88 4.76
N ARG A 20 -0.11 -11.11 3.70
CA ARG A 20 0.35 -11.76 2.46
C ARG A 20 -0.59 -11.51 1.29
N GLU A 21 -0.09 -11.61 0.08
CA GLU A 21 -0.92 -11.82 -1.11
C GLU A 21 -1.51 -13.24 -1.06
N MET A 22 -2.71 -13.41 -1.62
CA MET A 22 -3.37 -14.70 -1.75
C MET A 22 -3.76 -14.88 -3.23
N GLU A 23 -3.04 -15.77 -3.93
CA GLU A 23 -3.22 -15.98 -5.37
C GLU A 23 -4.55 -16.64 -5.70
N ASP A 24 -5.01 -17.56 -4.84
CA ASP A 24 -6.26 -18.30 -4.96
C ASP A 24 -7.47 -17.61 -4.32
N ALA A 25 -7.32 -16.36 -3.87
CA ALA A 25 -8.45 -15.55 -3.42
C ALA A 25 -9.44 -15.35 -4.57
N ASN A 26 -10.74 -15.53 -4.30
CA ASN A 26 -11.79 -15.19 -5.27
C ASN A 26 -12.38 -13.80 -5.04
N VAL A 27 -12.07 -13.15 -3.91
CA VAL A 27 -12.33 -11.72 -3.68
C VAL A 27 -11.03 -11.00 -3.42
N VAL A 28 -10.75 -9.97 -4.22
CA VAL A 28 -9.64 -9.04 -3.99
C VAL A 28 -10.16 -7.62 -4.10
N SER A 29 -10.10 -6.89 -2.99
CA SER A 29 -10.61 -5.54 -2.86
C SER A 29 -9.54 -4.56 -2.43
N TYR A 30 -9.63 -3.33 -2.93
CA TYR A 30 -8.78 -2.23 -2.53
C TYR A 30 -9.58 -1.15 -1.81
N TYR A 31 -9.12 -0.78 -0.63
CA TYR A 31 -9.67 0.31 0.16
C TYR A 31 -8.59 1.34 0.44
N ARG A 32 -8.90 2.63 0.30
CA ARG A 32 -8.02 3.73 0.68
C ARG A 32 -8.59 4.47 1.87
N ASN A 33 -7.82 4.53 2.95
CA ASN A 33 -8.17 5.36 4.09
C ASN A 33 -7.98 6.83 3.73
N THR A 34 -9.06 7.59 3.67
CA THR A 34 -9.04 9.01 3.30
C THR A 34 -8.40 9.90 4.36
N GLY A 35 -8.35 9.45 5.63
CA GLY A 35 -7.78 10.21 6.73
C GLY A 35 -6.26 10.24 6.76
N CYS A 36 -5.59 9.08 6.52
CA CYS A 36 -4.13 8.96 6.52
C CYS A 36 -3.53 8.68 5.14
N GLY A 37 -4.36 8.36 4.14
CA GLY A 37 -3.94 8.01 2.80
C GLY A 37 -3.40 6.58 2.66
N ASP A 38 -3.47 5.76 3.71
CA ASP A 38 -3.02 4.38 3.68
C ASP A 38 -3.90 3.53 2.76
N GLY A 39 -3.26 2.67 1.96
CA GLY A 39 -3.92 1.67 1.14
C GLY A 39 -4.05 0.34 1.87
N TYR A 40 -5.23 -0.27 1.77
CA TYR A 40 -5.51 -1.62 2.29
C TYR A 40 -6.00 -2.47 1.15
N ARG A 41 -5.39 -3.62 0.96
CA ARG A 41 -5.89 -4.63 0.04
C ARG A 41 -6.32 -5.84 0.84
N ILE A 42 -7.56 -6.26 0.65
CA ILE A 42 -8.16 -7.43 1.32
C ILE A 42 -8.26 -8.55 0.29
N TYR A 43 -7.87 -9.74 0.71
CA TYR A 43 -8.01 -10.97 -0.04
C TYR A 43 -8.91 -11.91 0.77
N LEU A 44 -9.97 -12.43 0.16
CA LEU A 44 -10.81 -13.45 0.75
C LEU A 44 -10.89 -14.66 -0.18
N LYS A 45 -10.78 -15.85 0.40
CA LYS A 45 -11.15 -17.11 -0.24
C LYS A 45 -12.49 -17.52 0.30
N VAL A 46 -13.53 -17.40 -0.53
CA VAL A 46 -14.91 -17.68 -0.18
C VAL A 46 -15.34 -18.97 -0.88
N ASN A 47 -15.87 -19.93 -0.15
CA ASN A 47 -16.33 -21.18 -0.71
C ASN A 47 -17.74 -21.06 -1.33
N ASP A 48 -18.22 -22.15 -1.93
CA ASP A 48 -19.52 -22.19 -2.63
C ASP A 48 -20.72 -21.95 -1.71
N THR A 49 -20.55 -22.11 -0.39
CA THR A 49 -21.60 -21.83 0.61
C THR A 49 -21.58 -20.39 1.11
N GLY A 50 -20.66 -19.54 0.60
CA GLY A 50 -20.51 -18.14 1.01
C GLY A 50 -19.76 -17.94 2.32
N LEU A 51 -19.03 -18.96 2.81
CA LEU A 51 -18.17 -18.86 3.99
C LEU A 51 -16.74 -18.51 3.57
N VAL A 52 -16.08 -17.64 4.33
CA VAL A 52 -14.70 -17.28 4.17
C VAL A 52 -13.80 -18.38 4.72
N GLU A 53 -13.14 -19.13 3.84
CA GLU A 53 -12.18 -20.18 4.21
C GLU A 53 -10.86 -19.60 4.67
N ASP A 54 -10.41 -18.53 4.03
CA ASP A 54 -9.17 -17.85 4.36
C ASP A 54 -9.28 -16.36 4.04
N ALA A 55 -8.53 -15.54 4.80
CA ALA A 55 -8.48 -14.10 4.65
C ALA A 55 -7.07 -13.60 4.90
N SER A 56 -6.62 -12.69 4.06
CA SER A 56 -5.33 -12.02 4.20
C SER A 56 -5.42 -10.56 3.75
N TYR A 57 -4.37 -9.82 4.00
CA TYR A 57 -4.30 -8.42 3.62
C TYR A 57 -2.89 -8.00 3.25
N THR A 58 -2.79 -6.89 2.51
CA THR A 58 -1.58 -6.10 2.38
C THR A 58 -1.90 -4.63 2.66
N THR A 59 -0.95 -3.89 3.20
CA THR A 59 -1.17 -2.48 3.54
C THR A 59 0.11 -1.66 3.48
N THR A 60 -0.05 -0.39 3.14
CA THR A 60 0.97 0.64 3.23
C THR A 60 0.94 1.35 4.59
N GLY A 61 0.03 0.93 5.46
CA GLY A 61 -0.23 1.56 6.75
C GLY A 61 0.81 1.25 7.81
N CYS A 62 0.72 2.00 8.90
CA CYS A 62 1.57 1.84 10.08
C CYS A 62 1.19 0.61 10.91
N GLY A 63 1.96 0.33 11.98
CA GLY A 63 1.74 -0.82 12.87
C GLY A 63 0.30 -0.94 13.41
N PHE A 64 -0.37 0.16 13.73
CA PHE A 64 -1.78 0.11 14.16
C PHE A 64 -2.73 -0.34 13.05
N GLY A 65 -2.48 0.09 11.81
CA GLY A 65 -3.21 -0.39 10.64
C GLY A 65 -2.99 -1.88 10.40
N ILE A 66 -1.75 -2.34 10.56
CA ILE A 66 -1.38 -3.76 10.46
C ILE A 66 -2.16 -4.59 11.49
N VAL A 67 -2.16 -4.17 12.76
CA VAL A 67 -2.86 -4.89 13.83
C VAL A 67 -4.37 -4.90 13.61
N ALA A 68 -4.97 -3.78 13.20
CA ALA A 68 -6.41 -3.72 12.92
C ALA A 68 -6.81 -4.64 11.76
N LEU A 69 -6.04 -4.67 10.69
CA LEU A 69 -6.28 -5.54 9.54
C LEU A 69 -6.02 -7.02 9.87
N ALA A 70 -4.99 -7.31 10.69
CA ALA A 70 -4.74 -8.66 11.18
C ALA A 70 -5.96 -9.20 11.95
N MET A 71 -6.49 -8.40 12.88
CA MET A 71 -7.69 -8.77 13.66
C MET A 71 -8.93 -8.90 12.77
N ALA A 72 -9.12 -7.98 11.83
CA ALA A 72 -10.26 -8.02 10.91
C ALA A 72 -10.23 -9.26 10.00
N THR A 73 -9.08 -9.60 9.44
CA THR A 73 -8.93 -10.78 8.58
C THR A 73 -8.96 -12.08 9.38
N GLU A 74 -8.47 -12.10 10.61
CA GLU A 74 -8.62 -13.27 11.49
C GLU A 74 -10.08 -13.49 11.88
N TYR A 75 -10.82 -12.42 12.21
CA TYR A 75 -12.26 -12.49 12.47
C TYR A 75 -13.03 -13.00 11.25
N ALA A 76 -12.62 -12.64 10.03
CA ALA A 76 -13.32 -13.01 8.82
C ALA A 76 -13.32 -14.51 8.54
N LYS A 77 -12.30 -15.24 8.98
CA LYS A 77 -12.21 -16.69 8.76
C LYS A 77 -13.37 -17.44 9.42
N GLY A 78 -14.02 -18.31 8.66
CA GLY A 78 -15.19 -19.07 9.09
C GLY A 78 -16.48 -18.25 9.19
N LYS A 79 -16.50 -16.98 8.80
CA LYS A 79 -17.68 -16.12 8.77
C LYS A 79 -18.33 -16.13 7.39
N SER A 80 -19.63 -15.89 7.35
CA SER A 80 -20.34 -15.62 6.10
C SER A 80 -20.16 -14.17 5.65
N MET A 81 -20.41 -13.90 4.38
CA MET A 81 -20.41 -12.53 3.86
C MET A 81 -21.44 -11.64 4.56
N ALA A 82 -22.55 -12.20 5.02
CA ALA A 82 -23.56 -11.49 5.82
C ALA A 82 -23.01 -11.10 7.21
N ASP A 83 -22.26 -11.99 7.87
CA ASP A 83 -21.59 -11.69 9.14
C ASP A 83 -20.54 -10.57 8.97
N LEU A 84 -19.79 -10.59 7.86
CA LEU A 84 -18.81 -9.54 7.57
C LEU A 84 -19.50 -8.21 7.28
N LYS A 85 -20.66 -8.21 6.62
CA LYS A 85 -21.46 -7.01 6.39
C LYS A 85 -22.00 -6.41 7.69
N ALA A 86 -22.28 -7.24 8.68
CA ALA A 86 -22.75 -6.82 10.00
C ALA A 86 -21.60 -6.43 10.96
N LEU A 87 -20.34 -6.64 10.59
CA LEU A 87 -19.19 -6.35 11.44
C LEU A 87 -19.13 -4.86 11.78
N THR A 88 -18.87 -4.57 13.06
CA THR A 88 -18.70 -3.21 13.55
C THR A 88 -17.30 -2.96 14.11
N PRO A 89 -16.82 -1.71 14.18
CA PRO A 89 -15.55 -1.41 14.83
C PRO A 89 -15.51 -1.88 16.28
N GLY A 90 -16.62 -1.78 17.01
CA GLY A 90 -16.74 -2.25 18.39
C GLY A 90 -16.50 -3.74 18.53
N THR A 91 -16.89 -4.56 17.53
CA THR A 91 -16.59 -5.99 17.52
C THR A 91 -15.09 -6.25 17.46
N LEU A 92 -14.34 -5.51 16.62
CA LEU A 92 -12.87 -5.64 16.57
C LEU A 92 -12.20 -5.15 17.85
N GLU A 93 -12.76 -4.15 18.50
CA GLU A 93 -12.26 -3.63 19.78
C GLU A 93 -12.39 -4.66 20.92
N THR A 94 -13.34 -5.62 20.82
CA THR A 94 -13.41 -6.72 21.79
C THR A 94 -12.27 -7.73 21.63
N LEU A 95 -11.69 -7.82 20.43
CA LEU A 95 -10.57 -8.72 20.13
C LEU A 95 -9.21 -8.12 20.47
N PHE A 96 -9.11 -6.80 20.33
CA PHE A 96 -7.91 -6.04 20.63
C PHE A 96 -8.28 -4.60 21.00
N GLU A 97 -7.83 -4.16 22.17
CA GLU A 97 -8.10 -2.80 22.65
C GLU A 97 -7.14 -1.77 22.04
N PHE A 98 -7.68 -0.88 21.23
CA PHE A 98 -6.91 0.21 20.64
C PHE A 98 -6.90 1.43 21.58
N PRO A 99 -5.76 2.16 21.68
CA PRO A 99 -5.73 3.42 22.42
C PRO A 99 -6.77 4.40 21.85
N GLU A 100 -7.36 5.27 22.69
CA GLU A 100 -8.40 6.20 22.29
C GLU A 100 -8.05 7.02 21.04
N ARG A 101 -6.77 7.45 20.95
CA ARG A 101 -6.26 8.21 19.79
C ARG A 101 -6.10 7.37 18.52
N ARG A 102 -6.37 6.06 18.58
CA ARG A 102 -6.15 5.09 17.49
C ARG A 102 -7.40 4.30 17.12
N LYS A 103 -8.56 4.67 17.65
CA LYS A 103 -9.87 4.03 17.36
C LYS A 103 -10.33 4.17 15.91
N ASN A 104 -9.70 5.07 15.15
CA ASN A 104 -9.92 5.16 13.69
C ASN A 104 -9.40 3.94 12.90
N TYR A 105 -8.47 3.16 13.46
CA TYR A 105 -7.91 1.98 12.74
C TYR A 105 -8.89 0.81 12.67
N PRO A 106 -9.60 0.40 13.74
CA PRO A 106 -10.70 -0.56 13.64
C PRO A 106 -11.76 -0.12 12.64
N GLN A 107 -12.14 1.16 12.62
CA GLN A 107 -13.11 1.71 11.66
C GLN A 107 -12.64 1.51 10.21
N SER A 108 -11.37 1.80 9.92
CA SER A 108 -10.80 1.65 8.58
C SER A 108 -10.67 0.18 8.17
N ALA A 109 -10.33 -0.72 9.09
CA ALA A 109 -10.24 -2.15 8.81
C ALA A 109 -11.62 -2.76 8.52
N VAL A 110 -12.66 -2.35 9.28
CA VAL A 110 -14.05 -2.75 9.00
C VAL A 110 -14.51 -2.21 7.65
N ALA A 111 -14.23 -0.94 7.34
CA ALA A 111 -14.58 -0.35 6.04
C ALA A 111 -13.90 -1.09 4.87
N ALA A 112 -12.68 -1.56 5.06
CA ALA A 112 -11.98 -2.37 4.04
C ALA A 112 -12.64 -3.73 3.83
N LEU A 113 -13.10 -4.41 4.90
CA LEU A 113 -13.87 -5.65 4.79
C LEU A 113 -15.25 -5.41 4.17
N HIS A 114 -15.95 -4.33 4.56
CA HIS A 114 -17.23 -3.98 3.92
C HIS A 114 -17.07 -3.72 2.41
N LYS A 115 -15.95 -3.09 2.01
CA LYS A 115 -15.64 -2.94 0.58
C LYS A 115 -15.43 -4.29 -0.10
N ALA A 116 -14.79 -5.26 0.57
CA ALA A 116 -14.64 -6.60 0.03
C ALA A 116 -15.98 -7.34 -0.11
N VAL A 117 -16.91 -7.15 0.83
CA VAL A 117 -18.28 -7.67 0.73
C VAL A 117 -19.04 -7.03 -0.43
N GLU A 118 -18.95 -5.71 -0.57
CA GLU A 118 -19.54 -4.98 -1.71
C GLU A 118 -19.02 -5.50 -3.05
N ASP A 119 -17.70 -5.66 -3.16
CA ASP A 119 -17.07 -6.17 -4.39
C ASP A 119 -17.48 -7.61 -4.71
N TRP A 120 -17.69 -8.43 -3.67
CA TRP A 120 -18.27 -9.78 -3.84
C TRP A 120 -19.70 -9.71 -4.38
N GLU A 121 -20.57 -8.91 -3.76
CA GLU A 121 -21.99 -8.78 -4.12
C GLU A 121 -22.18 -8.19 -5.54
N THR A 122 -21.30 -7.26 -5.95
CA THR A 122 -21.44 -6.53 -7.21
C THR A 122 -20.58 -7.08 -8.36
N GLY A 123 -19.74 -8.09 -8.10
CA GLY A 123 -18.75 -8.57 -9.05
C GLY A 123 -17.60 -7.58 -9.27
N GLY A 124 -17.39 -6.63 -8.34
CA GLY A 124 -16.33 -5.61 -8.40
C GLY A 124 -14.95 -6.13 -8.03
N SER A 125 -14.81 -7.39 -7.59
CA SER A 125 -13.53 -8.01 -7.30
C SER A 125 -12.61 -8.01 -8.53
N VAL A 126 -11.33 -7.74 -8.33
CA VAL A 126 -10.34 -7.81 -9.41
C VAL A 126 -10.21 -9.26 -9.89
N PRO A 127 -10.55 -9.58 -11.15
CA PRO A 127 -10.50 -10.94 -11.64
C PRO A 127 -9.05 -11.46 -11.72
N PRO A 128 -8.80 -12.76 -11.51
CA PRO A 128 -7.47 -13.34 -11.39
C PRO A 128 -6.51 -12.99 -12.53
N GLU A 129 -7.03 -12.95 -13.76
CA GLU A 129 -6.25 -12.64 -14.96
C GLU A 129 -5.76 -11.19 -15.00
N LYS A 130 -6.47 -10.27 -14.32
CA LYS A 130 -6.11 -8.85 -14.21
C LYS A 130 -5.27 -8.52 -12.97
N ARG A 131 -5.04 -9.50 -12.09
CA ARG A 131 -4.21 -9.27 -10.90
C ARG A 131 -2.75 -9.22 -11.29
N VAL A 132 -2.07 -8.17 -10.84
CA VAL A 132 -0.63 -8.06 -10.94
C VAL A 132 -0.03 -8.63 -9.65
N THR A 133 0.48 -9.86 -9.72
CA THR A 133 1.14 -10.53 -8.60
C THR A 133 2.66 -10.45 -8.76
N LYS A 134 3.38 -10.59 -7.64
CA LYS A 134 4.85 -10.67 -7.67
C LYS A 134 5.34 -11.77 -8.61
N ALA A 135 4.73 -12.94 -8.58
CA ALA A 135 5.10 -14.06 -9.45
C ALA A 135 5.01 -13.69 -10.93
N LYS A 136 3.93 -13.04 -11.37
CA LYS A 136 3.78 -12.56 -12.75
C LYS A 136 4.84 -11.52 -13.12
N VAL A 137 5.19 -10.62 -12.20
CA VAL A 137 6.24 -9.60 -12.46
C VAL A 137 7.60 -10.25 -12.64
N LEU A 138 7.96 -11.21 -11.78
CA LEU A 138 9.24 -11.94 -11.89
C LEU A 138 9.31 -12.77 -13.16
N GLU A 139 8.21 -13.41 -13.56
CA GLU A 139 8.12 -14.13 -14.83
C GLU A 139 8.28 -13.20 -16.03
N LEU A 140 7.60 -12.05 -16.01
CA LEU A 140 7.71 -11.04 -17.05
C LEU A 140 9.15 -10.51 -17.17
N LEU A 141 9.79 -10.22 -16.04
CA LEU A 141 11.19 -9.80 -16.00
C LEU A 141 12.13 -10.88 -16.56
N LYS A 142 11.92 -12.14 -16.18
CA LYS A 142 12.70 -13.27 -16.66
C LYS A 142 12.58 -13.46 -18.17
N THR A 143 11.39 -13.25 -18.73
CA THR A 143 11.11 -13.48 -20.16
C THR A 143 11.52 -12.32 -21.04
N GLN A 144 11.34 -11.08 -20.57
CA GLN A 144 11.59 -9.87 -21.36
C GLN A 144 12.92 -9.17 -21.02
N GLY A 145 13.52 -9.45 -19.87
CA GLY A 145 14.71 -8.76 -19.36
C GLY A 145 14.45 -7.33 -18.87
N HIS A 146 13.23 -6.85 -18.94
CA HIS A 146 12.84 -5.49 -18.49
C HIS A 146 11.35 -5.42 -18.16
N LEU A 147 10.93 -4.32 -17.53
CA LEU A 147 9.54 -4.04 -17.15
C LEU A 147 9.03 -2.70 -17.73
N ARG A 148 9.62 -2.27 -18.86
CA ARG A 148 9.25 -1.01 -19.54
C ARG A 148 7.79 -0.99 -19.94
N GLY A 149 7.08 0.11 -19.56
CA GLY A 149 5.68 0.32 -19.90
C GLY A 149 4.69 -0.68 -19.28
N ALA A 150 5.18 -1.63 -18.46
CA ALA A 150 4.33 -2.63 -17.83
C ALA A 150 3.31 -1.98 -16.88
N ASP A 151 2.12 -2.55 -16.80
CA ASP A 151 1.14 -2.18 -15.77
C ASP A 151 1.38 -3.02 -14.51
N LEU A 152 2.04 -2.39 -13.54
CA LEU A 152 2.40 -2.93 -12.23
C LEU A 152 1.65 -2.17 -11.13
N SER A 153 0.49 -1.62 -11.45
CA SER A 153 -0.32 -0.85 -10.50
C SER A 153 -0.66 -1.68 -9.28
N SER A 154 -0.42 -1.11 -8.10
CA SER A 154 -0.70 -1.74 -6.81
C SER A 154 0.03 -3.07 -6.56
N VAL A 155 1.08 -3.39 -7.31
CA VAL A 155 1.87 -4.60 -7.10
C VAL A 155 2.61 -4.57 -5.77
N MET A 156 2.83 -5.74 -5.20
CA MET A 156 3.60 -5.93 -3.97
C MET A 156 4.97 -6.55 -4.30
N LEU A 157 6.01 -5.73 -4.24
CA LEU A 157 7.40 -6.14 -4.53
C LEU A 157 8.32 -5.85 -3.33
N GLU A 158 7.79 -5.92 -2.12
CA GLU A 158 8.57 -5.67 -0.90
C GLU A 158 9.72 -6.66 -0.74
N LYS A 159 10.88 -6.15 -0.30
CA LYS A 159 12.08 -6.94 0.06
C LYS A 159 12.68 -7.75 -1.10
N GLU A 160 12.44 -7.32 -2.32
CA GLU A 160 13.02 -7.93 -3.53
C GLU A 160 14.26 -7.19 -4.01
N ASN A 161 14.92 -7.72 -5.04
CA ASN A 161 16.02 -7.08 -5.73
C ASN A 161 15.66 -6.85 -7.20
N PHE A 162 15.68 -5.58 -7.61
CA PHE A 162 15.46 -5.12 -8.98
C PHE A 162 16.57 -4.17 -9.43
N ASP A 163 17.80 -4.41 -8.97
CA ASP A 163 18.96 -3.58 -9.34
C ASP A 163 19.15 -3.56 -10.84
N GLY A 164 19.33 -2.36 -11.40
CA GLY A 164 19.54 -2.15 -12.82
C GLY A 164 18.34 -2.43 -13.72
N VAL A 165 17.19 -2.83 -13.16
CA VAL A 165 16.00 -3.15 -13.97
C VAL A 165 15.40 -1.89 -14.58
N ASP A 166 14.98 -1.99 -15.84
CA ASP A 166 14.32 -0.91 -16.58
C ASP A 166 12.81 -0.96 -16.40
N PHE A 167 12.28 0.01 -15.63
CA PHE A 167 10.86 0.31 -15.39
C PHE A 167 10.38 1.57 -16.14
N SER A 168 11.13 2.04 -17.14
CA SER A 168 10.78 3.29 -17.82
C SER A 168 9.35 3.26 -18.36
N GLY A 169 8.59 4.33 -18.10
CA GLY A 169 7.19 4.44 -18.49
C GLY A 169 6.23 3.43 -17.84
N ALA A 170 6.67 2.60 -16.90
CA ALA A 170 5.81 1.64 -16.22
C ALA A 170 4.71 2.35 -15.40
N LYS A 171 3.54 1.74 -15.30
CA LYS A 171 2.48 2.15 -14.38
C LYS A 171 2.66 1.40 -13.06
N MET A 172 3.06 2.10 -12.04
CA MET A 172 3.35 1.55 -10.70
C MET A 172 2.62 2.35 -9.60
N ASN A 173 1.52 3.00 -9.94
CA ASN A 173 0.73 3.74 -8.96
C ASN A 173 0.22 2.82 -7.84
N ASN A 174 0.28 3.31 -6.60
CA ASN A 174 -0.06 2.56 -5.39
C ASN A 174 0.78 1.27 -5.18
N ALA A 175 1.95 1.14 -5.81
CA ALA A 175 2.81 -0.03 -5.65
C ALA A 175 3.49 -0.08 -4.27
N PHE A 176 3.69 -1.29 -3.76
CA PHE A 176 4.32 -1.59 -2.47
C PHE A 176 5.75 -2.03 -2.71
N LEU A 177 6.70 -1.13 -2.49
CA LEU A 177 8.10 -1.26 -2.88
C LEU A 177 9.04 -1.10 -1.66
N GLN A 178 8.51 -1.30 -0.45
CA GLN A 178 9.23 -1.07 0.79
C GLN A 178 10.39 -2.06 0.94
N ASN A 179 11.53 -1.54 1.41
CA ASN A 179 12.74 -2.32 1.69
C ASN A 179 13.25 -3.13 0.49
N THR A 180 12.94 -2.69 -0.73
CA THR A 180 13.36 -3.32 -2.01
C THR A 180 14.61 -2.64 -2.52
N SER A 181 15.50 -3.40 -3.15
CA SER A 181 16.67 -2.84 -3.81
C SER A 181 16.33 -2.49 -5.26
N PHE A 182 16.65 -1.24 -5.65
CA PHE A 182 16.50 -0.68 -6.98
C PHE A 182 17.77 0.08 -7.39
N VAL A 183 18.93 -0.36 -6.94
CA VAL A 183 20.20 0.30 -7.22
C VAL A 183 20.39 0.40 -8.74
N GLY A 184 20.55 1.62 -9.25
CA GLY A 184 20.72 1.89 -10.68
C GLY A 184 19.49 1.57 -11.56
N ALA A 185 18.32 1.29 -10.98
CA ALA A 185 17.10 1.02 -11.75
C ALA A 185 16.63 2.27 -12.50
N ASN A 186 15.94 2.07 -13.63
CA ASN A 186 15.44 3.14 -14.47
C ASN A 186 13.92 3.28 -14.34
N PHE A 187 13.46 4.35 -13.70
CA PHE A 187 12.04 4.74 -13.56
C PHE A 187 11.66 5.97 -14.39
N SER A 188 12.45 6.30 -15.45
CA SER A 188 12.18 7.50 -16.23
C SER A 188 10.78 7.48 -16.83
N GLY A 189 10.00 8.57 -16.64
CA GLY A 189 8.62 8.69 -17.10
C GLY A 189 7.63 7.70 -16.45
N ALA A 190 8.03 6.94 -15.43
CA ALA A 190 7.13 6.00 -14.77
C ALA A 190 6.05 6.73 -13.94
N ASN A 191 4.85 6.17 -13.89
CA ASN A 191 3.80 6.62 -12.99
C ASN A 191 3.93 5.89 -11.64
N LEU A 192 4.54 6.57 -10.67
CA LEU A 192 4.79 6.08 -9.30
C LEU A 192 3.86 6.76 -8.27
N LYS A 193 2.80 7.41 -8.75
CA LYS A 193 1.89 8.14 -7.88
C LYS A 193 1.37 7.28 -6.72
N ALA A 194 1.47 7.84 -5.51
CA ALA A 194 1.04 7.18 -4.28
C ALA A 194 1.73 5.83 -3.97
N SER A 195 2.91 5.57 -4.54
CA SER A 195 3.71 4.37 -4.26
C SER A 195 4.56 4.52 -3.00
N PHE A 196 5.06 3.41 -2.48
CA PHE A 196 5.71 3.32 -1.18
C PHE A 196 7.12 2.73 -1.33
N PHE A 197 8.12 3.58 -1.23
CA PHE A 197 9.55 3.24 -1.25
C PHE A 197 10.20 3.34 0.14
N ASN A 198 9.42 3.29 1.22
CA ASN A 198 9.97 3.39 2.55
C ASN A 198 11.08 2.36 2.77
N GLY A 199 12.29 2.82 3.14
CA GLY A 199 13.45 1.95 3.37
C GLY A 199 14.04 1.29 2.12
N ALA A 200 13.57 1.63 0.92
CA ALA A 200 14.14 1.10 -0.33
C ALA A 200 15.55 1.64 -0.60
N ASP A 201 16.37 0.88 -1.31
CA ASP A 201 17.65 1.35 -1.83
C ASP A 201 17.46 1.83 -3.28
N LEU A 202 17.51 3.14 -3.48
CA LEU A 202 17.35 3.82 -4.76
C LEU A 202 18.66 4.46 -5.23
N THR A 203 19.80 4.00 -4.69
CA THR A 203 21.11 4.53 -5.02
C THR A 203 21.34 4.49 -6.53
N GLY A 204 21.62 5.65 -7.13
CA GLY A 204 21.86 5.79 -8.56
C GLY A 204 20.64 5.55 -9.46
N ALA A 205 19.44 5.37 -8.92
CA ALA A 205 18.22 5.17 -9.72
C ALA A 205 17.85 6.43 -10.52
N ASN A 206 17.22 6.24 -11.68
CA ASN A 206 16.80 7.32 -12.56
C ASN A 206 15.29 7.54 -12.49
N PHE A 207 14.84 8.68 -11.93
CA PHE A 207 13.44 9.10 -11.83
C PHE A 207 13.12 10.30 -12.75
N GLN A 208 13.93 10.53 -13.78
CA GLN A 208 13.69 11.65 -14.68
C GLN A 208 12.24 11.60 -15.22
N GLU A 209 11.51 12.74 -15.10
CA GLU A 209 10.11 12.87 -15.57
C GLU A 209 9.10 11.89 -14.94
N ALA A 210 9.47 11.16 -13.89
CA ALA A 210 8.55 10.25 -13.20
C ALA A 210 7.47 11.02 -12.42
N ASP A 211 6.29 10.46 -12.28
CA ASP A 211 5.23 11.00 -11.43
C ASP A 211 5.34 10.44 -10.00
N LEU A 212 5.92 11.25 -9.09
CA LEU A 212 6.14 10.92 -7.68
C LEU A 212 5.12 11.60 -6.74
N ARG A 213 3.99 12.07 -7.26
CA ARG A 213 2.95 12.68 -6.41
C ARG A 213 2.42 11.68 -5.39
N PHE A 214 2.27 12.13 -4.15
CA PHE A 214 1.85 11.28 -3.00
C PHE A 214 2.78 10.11 -2.68
N THR A 215 3.92 9.97 -3.33
CA THR A 215 4.90 8.89 -3.09
C THR A 215 5.57 9.05 -1.73
N LYS A 216 5.85 7.94 -1.05
CA LYS A 216 6.52 7.92 0.25
C LYS A 216 7.91 7.31 0.12
N LEU A 217 8.94 8.13 0.40
CA LEU A 217 10.37 7.81 0.28
C LEU A 217 11.09 7.84 1.65
N ALA A 218 10.34 7.94 2.76
CA ALA A 218 10.95 8.02 4.09
C ALA A 218 11.84 6.80 4.37
N GLY A 219 13.07 7.03 4.83
CA GLY A 219 14.08 6.00 5.06
C GLY A 219 14.71 5.41 3.79
N ALA A 220 14.31 5.86 2.59
CA ALA A 220 14.95 5.40 1.35
C ALA A 220 16.37 5.98 1.22
N LYS A 221 17.29 5.18 0.66
CA LYS A 221 18.59 5.65 0.21
C LYS A 221 18.44 6.20 -1.21
N ILE A 222 18.86 7.43 -1.43
CA ILE A 222 18.71 8.15 -2.72
C ILE A 222 20.01 8.73 -3.25
N GLU A 223 21.13 8.29 -2.73
CA GLU A 223 22.46 8.79 -3.11
C GLU A 223 22.68 8.60 -4.61
N GLY A 224 22.99 9.70 -5.31
CA GLY A 224 23.22 9.67 -6.77
C GLY A 224 21.97 9.43 -7.63
N ALA A 225 20.79 9.36 -7.05
CA ALA A 225 19.56 9.24 -7.82
C ALA A 225 19.23 10.52 -8.59
N ASN A 226 18.71 10.37 -9.81
CA ASN A 226 18.33 11.48 -10.68
C ASN A 226 16.82 11.74 -10.59
N PHE A 227 16.42 12.90 -10.04
CA PHE A 227 15.03 13.35 -9.95
C PHE A 227 14.68 14.49 -10.92
N LYS A 228 15.51 14.71 -11.94
CA LYS A 228 15.32 15.82 -12.88
C LYS A 228 13.93 15.78 -13.50
N ASP A 229 13.20 16.90 -13.38
CA ASP A 229 11.86 17.08 -13.94
C ASP A 229 10.77 16.11 -13.44
N ALA A 230 11.05 15.28 -12.43
CA ALA A 230 10.05 14.43 -11.81
C ALA A 230 8.94 15.27 -11.14
N LEU A 231 7.70 14.80 -11.18
CA LEU A 231 6.58 15.52 -10.57
C LEU A 231 6.45 15.17 -9.09
N TYR A 232 6.29 16.18 -8.24
CA TYR A 232 5.94 16.00 -6.84
C TYR A 232 4.76 16.88 -6.43
N ASP A 233 4.16 16.62 -5.27
CA ASP A 233 3.14 17.44 -4.65
C ASP A 233 3.30 17.48 -3.12
N ILE A 234 2.36 18.15 -2.43
CA ILE A 234 2.34 18.24 -0.97
C ILE A 234 2.24 16.87 -0.29
N GLY A 235 1.77 15.84 -0.97
CA GLY A 235 1.66 14.46 -0.48
C GLY A 235 2.94 13.65 -0.59
N THR A 236 3.92 14.10 -1.39
CA THR A 236 5.23 13.46 -1.54
C THR A 236 6.02 13.59 -0.24
N ARG A 237 6.56 12.49 0.28
CA ARG A 237 7.26 12.44 1.57
C ARG A 237 8.69 11.94 1.39
N VAL A 238 9.64 12.70 1.89
CA VAL A 238 11.06 12.37 1.99
C VAL A 238 11.54 12.65 3.42
N ASP A 239 12.70 12.17 3.79
CA ASP A 239 13.34 12.56 5.04
C ASP A 239 13.79 14.03 4.99
N GLN A 240 13.80 14.69 6.15
CA GLN A 240 14.21 16.10 6.25
C GLN A 240 15.58 16.36 5.62
N LYS A 241 16.54 15.45 5.78
CA LYS A 241 17.89 15.55 5.20
C LYS A 241 17.92 15.47 3.66
N GLN A 242 16.84 15.03 3.04
CA GLN A 242 16.71 14.79 1.60
C GLN A 242 15.86 15.84 0.88
N ILE A 243 15.38 16.87 1.58
CA ILE A 243 14.48 17.90 1.01
C ILE A 243 15.06 18.56 -0.24
N GLY A 244 16.40 18.68 -0.35
CA GLY A 244 17.07 19.28 -1.51
C GLY A 244 16.78 18.60 -2.87
N ILE A 245 16.20 17.38 -2.88
CA ILE A 245 15.79 16.75 -4.15
C ILE A 245 14.67 17.52 -4.85
N PHE A 246 13.82 18.23 -4.09
CA PHE A 246 12.74 19.02 -4.67
C PHE A 246 13.20 20.15 -5.57
N ASP A 247 14.45 20.60 -5.44
CA ASP A 247 15.04 21.61 -6.32
C ASP A 247 15.24 21.10 -7.77
N GLN A 248 15.29 19.78 -7.96
CA GLN A 248 15.41 19.13 -9.27
C GLN A 248 14.04 18.79 -9.88
N MET A 249 12.98 18.86 -9.08
CA MET A 249 11.66 18.34 -9.43
C MET A 249 10.70 19.47 -9.82
N LYS A 250 9.62 19.10 -10.50
CA LYS A 250 8.52 20.00 -10.84
C LYS A 250 7.36 19.84 -9.88
N LYS A 251 6.94 20.92 -9.26
CA LYS A 251 5.78 20.92 -8.38
C LYS A 251 4.48 20.81 -9.17
N ALA A 252 3.65 19.84 -8.84
CA ALA A 252 2.33 19.64 -9.42
C ALA A 252 1.23 20.10 -8.46
N GLY A 253 0.26 20.87 -8.95
CA GLY A 253 -0.87 21.39 -8.17
C GLY A 253 -0.63 22.81 -7.64
N LYS A 254 -1.72 23.45 -7.19
CA LYS A 254 -1.66 24.74 -6.50
C LYS A 254 -1.16 24.50 -5.08
N ASP A 255 -0.35 25.44 -4.56
CA ASP A 255 -0.08 25.50 -3.14
C ASP A 255 -1.40 25.70 -2.39
N LEU A 256 -1.81 24.74 -1.59
CA LEU A 256 -2.88 24.91 -0.61
C LEU A 256 -2.42 25.73 0.60
N TYR A 257 -1.20 26.26 0.57
CA TYR A 257 -0.66 27.08 1.61
C TYR A 257 -0.78 28.56 1.28
N LEU A 258 -1.72 29.14 2.02
CA LEU A 258 -1.57 30.46 2.61
C LEU A 258 -1.17 31.55 1.60
N ASN A 259 -2.06 31.96 0.80
CA ASN A 259 -2.16 33.38 0.65
C ASN A 259 -2.54 33.90 2.04
N SER A 260 -1.55 34.41 2.76
CA SER A 260 -1.73 35.20 3.97
C SER A 260 -2.60 36.47 3.74
N GLU A 261 -3.20 36.61 2.57
CA GLU A 261 -4.06 37.68 2.12
C GLU A 261 -5.56 37.31 2.17
N GLY A 262 -5.94 36.18 2.77
CA GLY A 262 -7.32 35.71 2.87
C GLY A 262 -7.90 35.68 4.29
N LEU A 263 -7.31 36.41 5.23
CA LEU A 263 -7.86 36.69 6.56
C LEU A 263 -8.05 38.19 6.71
N GLU A 264 -8.98 38.78 5.96
CA GLU A 264 -9.71 39.99 6.32
C GLU A 264 -11.21 39.67 6.40
#